data_d5d59ece8cad87fb0a953735b06e8325
#
_entry.id   d5d59ece8cad87fb0a953735b06e8325
#
_cell.length_a   1.000
_cell.length_b   1.000
_cell.length_c   1.000
_cell.angle_alpha   90.00
_cell.angle_beta   90.00
_cell.angle_gamma   90.00
#
_symmetry.space_group_name_H-M   'P 1'
#
loop_
_entity.id
_entity.type
_entity.pdbx_description
1 polymer ?
#
loop_
_entity_poly.entity_id
_entity_poly.type
_entity_poly.pdbx_seq_one_letter_code
_entity_poly.pdbx_strand_id
1 'polypeptide(L)'
;MRKSIITAILAMFSLPFMAQTTGTDTQYEIKGTCQPTLKKVYLLDANTVRFISDVIKIDSAETVNGKFEMKGSCKKDAILGILGENAQMCVFINDGKPVTVDLSTMKLIGSELNNRVNSIDRQIDGLYGEMNKYMQQYAEASMSGKSQDELKALAENLQKNHIGPINAKMETVVRKAVEENRDNLIPAIFGDNIADKYTTDELRELLNPKYAYASHPRLARSRARLAEIERKEAIMGSQFKDVEMKGTDGKMHKLSEYCGKGNYVLIDFWASWCGPCRAEMPNVKANYEKYHTKGFEIVGLSFDNKEDAWKKGIADLGMPWPNLSDLQGWKSVAATTYEIRAIPSSLLVDPQGKIVALDLRGDQLGNKLKEIYGF
;
A
#
# COMPACT_ATOMS: atom_id res chain seq x y z
N MET A 1 -1.91 33.71 -5.59
CA MET A 1 -3.24 33.49 -4.98
C MET A 1 -3.38 32.03 -4.55
N ARG A 2 -2.88 31.67 -3.38
CA ARG A 2 -3.12 30.40 -2.68
C ARG A 2 -2.91 30.61 -1.18
N LYS A 3 -3.79 31.39 -0.58
CA LYS A 3 -3.94 31.51 0.87
C LYS A 3 -5.43 31.34 1.12
N SER A 4 -5.90 30.16 1.44
CA SER A 4 -7.23 29.90 2.04
C SER A 4 -7.66 28.44 1.86
N ILE A 5 -6.99 27.46 2.49
CA ILE A 5 -7.55 26.12 2.69
C ILE A 5 -7.21 25.54 4.09
N ILE A 6 -6.48 26.27 4.95
CA ILE A 6 -6.03 25.73 6.26
C ILE A 6 -7.03 26.02 7.41
N THR A 7 -8.06 26.81 7.21
CA THR A 7 -8.90 27.29 8.34
C THR A 7 -10.20 26.50 8.58
N ALA A 8 -10.48 25.43 7.84
CA ALA A 8 -11.80 24.75 7.88
C ALA A 8 -11.82 23.32 8.47
N ILE A 9 -10.73 22.80 9.04
CA ILE A 9 -10.67 21.39 9.53
C ILE A 9 -10.60 21.29 11.07
N LEU A 10 -10.86 22.35 11.81
CA LEU A 10 -10.69 22.37 13.27
C LEU A 10 -11.98 22.14 14.09
N ALA A 11 -13.06 21.67 13.50
CA ALA A 11 -14.31 21.43 14.22
C ALA A 11 -15.00 20.13 13.78
N MET A 12 -14.50 18.97 14.26
CA MET A 12 -15.35 17.79 14.45
C MET A 12 -14.84 16.99 15.65
N PHE A 13 -15.68 16.97 16.68
CA PHE A 13 -15.54 16.12 17.86
C PHE A 13 -15.63 14.66 17.45
N SER A 14 -14.61 13.86 17.76
CA SER A 14 -14.71 12.41 17.82
C SER A 14 -14.21 11.93 19.18
N LEU A 15 -15.05 11.13 19.82
CA LEU A 15 -14.77 10.44 21.08
C LEU A 15 -13.53 9.54 20.96
N PRO A 16 -12.69 9.44 21.99
CA PRO A 16 -11.49 8.62 21.93
C PRO A 16 -11.84 7.14 22.02
N PHE A 17 -11.52 6.36 20.99
CA PHE A 17 -11.44 4.91 21.09
C PHE A 17 -10.12 4.58 21.78
N MET A 18 -10.15 4.40 23.09
CA MET A 18 -9.00 3.94 23.88
C MET A 18 -8.75 2.46 23.63
N ALA A 19 -7.79 2.13 22.79
CA ALA A 19 -7.15 0.80 22.82
C ALA A 19 -6.33 0.71 24.10
N GLN A 20 -6.78 -0.09 25.06
CA GLN A 20 -6.03 -0.42 26.28
C GLN A 20 -4.79 -1.24 25.93
N THR A 21 -3.62 -0.60 25.93
CA THR A 21 -2.33 -1.28 25.99
C THR A 21 -1.80 -1.07 27.41
N THR A 22 -1.52 -2.15 28.13
CA THR A 22 -0.95 -2.17 29.49
C THR A 22 0.54 -1.82 29.45
N GLY A 23 0.89 -0.57 29.26
CA GLY A 23 2.24 -0.02 29.40
C GLY A 23 2.27 1.00 30.52
N THR A 24 3.35 1.03 31.31
CA THR A 24 3.58 2.09 32.30
C THR A 24 3.85 3.40 31.60
N ASP A 25 3.23 4.49 32.07
CA ASP A 25 3.54 5.82 31.60
C ASP A 25 4.95 6.24 32.01
N THR A 26 5.62 6.97 31.13
CA THR A 26 6.91 7.57 31.44
C THR A 26 6.90 9.06 31.07
N GLN A 27 7.75 9.82 31.75
CA GLN A 27 7.83 11.27 31.55
C GLN A 27 8.45 11.59 30.20
N TYR A 28 8.03 12.66 29.56
CA TYR A 28 8.74 13.33 28.49
C TYR A 28 9.12 14.73 28.89
N GLU A 29 10.28 15.19 28.45
CA GLU A 29 10.72 16.57 28.50
C GLU A 29 11.28 16.96 27.15
N ILE A 30 10.65 17.95 26.51
CA ILE A 30 11.00 18.41 25.17
C ILE A 30 11.28 19.89 25.25
N LYS A 31 12.47 20.30 24.76
CA LYS A 31 12.84 21.70 24.56
C LYS A 31 13.12 21.91 23.08
N GLY A 32 12.66 23.04 22.54
CA GLY A 32 12.89 23.25 21.12
C GLY A 32 12.99 24.70 20.70
N THR A 33 13.52 24.83 19.48
CA THR A 33 13.56 26.09 18.73
C THR A 33 12.79 25.94 17.43
N CYS A 34 12.19 27.02 16.96
CA CYS A 34 11.46 27.10 15.70
C CYS A 34 11.56 28.52 15.13
N GLN A 35 11.03 28.72 13.93
CA GLN A 35 10.92 30.08 13.39
C GLN A 35 10.03 30.96 14.27
N PRO A 36 10.38 32.24 14.47
CA PRO A 36 9.61 33.15 15.34
C PRO A 36 8.14 33.37 14.90
N THR A 37 7.84 33.08 13.65
CA THR A 37 6.48 33.15 13.07
C THR A 37 5.57 32.04 13.54
N LEU A 38 6.11 30.90 13.92
CA LEU A 38 5.36 29.77 14.45
C LEU A 38 4.84 30.09 15.85
N LYS A 39 3.52 30.04 16.06
CA LYS A 39 2.87 30.41 17.30
C LYS A 39 2.66 29.25 18.24
N LYS A 40 2.58 28.02 17.71
CA LYS A 40 2.24 26.83 18.48
C LYS A 40 2.88 25.59 17.88
N VAL A 41 3.37 24.73 18.75
CA VAL A 41 3.93 23.42 18.42
C VAL A 41 3.06 22.34 19.03
N TYR A 42 2.93 21.20 18.35
CA TYR A 42 2.12 20.08 18.79
C TYR A 42 2.97 18.84 18.99
N LEU A 43 2.75 18.15 20.09
CA LEU A 43 3.21 16.78 20.30
C LEU A 43 2.11 15.81 19.88
N LEU A 44 2.45 14.85 19.07
CA LEU A 44 1.53 13.96 18.39
C LEU A 44 1.84 12.50 18.72
N ASP A 45 0.80 11.67 18.77
CA ASP A 45 0.97 10.23 18.73
C ASP A 45 1.31 9.81 17.29
N ALA A 46 2.54 9.37 17.08
CA ALA A 46 3.02 8.91 15.79
C ALA A 46 2.93 7.38 15.61
N ASN A 47 2.30 6.64 16.53
CA ASN A 47 2.18 5.18 16.44
C ASN A 47 1.34 4.69 15.26
N THR A 48 0.36 5.48 14.82
CA THR A 48 -0.61 5.08 13.78
C THR A 48 -0.61 5.97 12.54
N VAL A 49 0.24 7.01 12.50
CA VAL A 49 0.14 8.07 11.48
C VAL A 49 0.49 7.56 10.09
N ARG A 50 -0.49 7.50 9.21
CA ARG A 50 -0.34 7.44 7.74
C ARG A 50 -0.47 8.80 7.08
N PHE A 51 -1.36 9.65 7.62
CA PHE A 51 -1.63 10.99 7.10
C PHE A 51 -1.75 11.97 8.28
N ILE A 52 -1.37 13.22 8.06
CA ILE A 52 -1.47 14.29 9.07
C ILE A 52 -2.91 14.51 9.56
N SER A 53 -3.92 14.12 8.76
CA SER A 53 -5.34 14.19 9.13
C SER A 53 -5.74 13.24 10.28
N ASP A 54 -4.99 12.17 10.50
CA ASP A 54 -5.36 11.07 11.42
C ASP A 54 -4.61 11.17 12.76
N VAL A 55 -3.99 12.31 13.02
CA VAL A 55 -3.05 12.49 14.12
C VAL A 55 -3.75 12.77 15.44
N ILE A 56 -3.46 11.97 16.45
CA ILE A 56 -3.88 12.21 17.83
C ILE A 56 -2.89 13.20 18.47
N LYS A 57 -3.41 14.35 18.91
CA LYS A 57 -2.62 15.32 19.68
C LYS A 57 -2.50 14.84 21.12
N ILE A 58 -1.28 14.78 21.62
CA ILE A 58 -0.96 14.44 23.01
C ILE A 58 -0.84 15.73 23.83
N ASP A 59 -0.09 16.72 23.29
CA ASP A 59 0.22 17.97 23.99
C ASP A 59 0.47 19.10 23.00
N SER A 60 0.60 20.33 23.51
CA SER A 60 0.97 21.49 22.71
C SER A 60 1.62 22.57 23.56
N ALA A 61 2.51 23.36 22.98
CA ALA A 61 3.13 24.52 23.60
C ALA A 61 3.02 25.75 22.70
N GLU A 62 2.73 26.90 23.32
CA GLU A 62 2.91 28.21 22.68
C GLU A 62 4.42 28.49 22.54
N THR A 63 4.78 29.21 21.48
CA THR A 63 6.18 29.58 21.26
C THR A 63 6.43 31.02 21.72
N VAL A 64 7.54 31.26 22.40
CA VAL A 64 7.98 32.59 22.83
C VAL A 64 9.35 32.86 22.22
N ASN A 65 9.43 33.86 21.37
CA ASN A 65 10.67 34.19 20.64
C ASN A 65 11.32 32.99 19.93
N GLY A 66 10.49 32.14 19.30
CA GLY A 66 10.95 30.94 18.60
C GLY A 66 11.43 29.82 19.52
N LYS A 67 11.07 29.80 20.80
CA LYS A 67 11.39 28.74 21.77
C LYS A 67 10.14 28.15 22.35
N PHE A 68 10.17 26.85 22.68
CA PHE A 68 9.08 26.16 23.36
C PHE A 68 9.62 25.07 24.30
N GLU A 69 8.79 24.69 25.27
CA GLU A 69 9.03 23.59 26.18
C GLU A 69 7.72 22.83 26.42
N MET A 70 7.79 21.49 26.45
CA MET A 70 6.69 20.61 26.83
C MET A 70 7.17 19.57 27.82
N LYS A 71 6.36 19.32 28.87
CA LYS A 71 6.59 18.27 29.88
C LYS A 71 5.28 17.59 30.20
N GLY A 72 5.32 16.29 30.28
CA GLY A 72 4.16 15.48 30.60
C GLY A 72 4.51 14.01 30.72
N SER A 73 3.50 13.16 30.66
CA SER A 73 3.69 11.73 30.64
C SER A 73 2.83 11.08 29.55
N CYS A 74 3.35 10.06 28.94
CA CYS A 74 2.64 9.19 28.04
C CYS A 74 3.27 7.78 28.08
N LYS A 75 2.75 6.86 27.31
CA LYS A 75 3.26 5.47 27.32
C LYS A 75 4.75 5.42 27.06
N LYS A 76 5.44 4.61 27.84
CA LYS A 76 6.83 4.26 27.59
C LYS A 76 6.93 3.62 26.21
N ASP A 77 8.01 3.92 25.50
CA ASP A 77 8.30 3.42 24.15
C ASP A 77 7.27 3.85 23.09
N ALA A 78 6.38 4.84 23.39
CA ALA A 78 5.53 5.45 22.36
C ALA A 78 6.40 6.14 21.30
N ILE A 79 6.05 5.97 20.06
CA ILE A 79 6.63 6.75 18.95
C ILE A 79 5.86 8.07 18.89
N LEU A 80 6.57 9.15 19.12
CA LEU A 80 6.03 10.50 19.19
C LEU A 80 6.53 11.34 18.02
N GLY A 81 5.72 12.33 17.64
CA GLY A 81 6.07 13.30 16.62
C GLY A 81 5.93 14.73 17.10
N ILE A 82 6.91 15.59 16.83
CA ILE A 82 6.81 17.03 17.03
C ILE A 82 6.54 17.66 15.66
N LEU A 83 5.36 18.26 15.50
CA LEU A 83 4.96 18.90 14.25
C LEU A 83 5.58 20.29 14.14
N GLY A 84 6.39 20.45 13.09
CA GLY A 84 6.99 21.73 12.69
C GLY A 84 6.17 22.51 11.66
N GLU A 85 6.74 23.55 11.14
CA GLU A 85 6.22 24.28 9.99
C GLU A 85 6.25 23.38 8.73
N ASN A 86 5.42 23.69 7.76
CA ASN A 86 5.31 22.95 6.49
C ASN A 86 4.92 21.47 6.62
N ALA A 87 4.25 21.10 7.70
CA ALA A 87 3.81 19.73 7.98
C ALA A 87 4.95 18.69 8.09
N GLN A 88 6.18 19.14 8.33
CA GLN A 88 7.30 18.25 8.67
C GLN A 88 7.24 17.87 10.14
N MET A 89 7.58 16.62 10.44
CA MET A 89 7.47 16.05 11.78
C MET A 89 8.78 15.39 12.19
N CYS A 90 9.37 15.86 13.29
CA CYS A 90 10.46 15.14 13.95
C CYS A 90 9.91 13.97 14.76
N VAL A 91 10.35 12.76 14.46
CA VAL A 91 9.91 11.54 15.15
C VAL A 91 10.95 11.10 16.18
N PHE A 92 10.49 10.65 17.35
CA PHE A 92 11.33 10.10 18.41
C PHE A 92 10.58 9.04 19.23
N ILE A 93 11.30 8.28 20.04
CA ILE A 93 10.77 7.27 20.96
C ILE A 93 10.78 7.83 22.38
N ASN A 94 9.65 7.76 23.10
CA ASN A 94 9.58 8.17 24.51
C ASN A 94 10.28 7.14 25.43
N ASP A 95 11.58 7.26 25.54
CA ASP A 95 12.41 6.43 26.42
C ASP A 95 12.63 7.03 27.83
N GLY A 96 11.91 8.11 28.15
CA GLY A 96 11.99 8.81 29.44
C GLY A 96 13.16 9.78 29.56
N LYS A 97 13.93 10.00 28.49
CA LYS A 97 15.05 10.96 28.48
C LYS A 97 14.66 12.26 27.78
N PRO A 98 15.25 13.41 28.21
CA PRO A 98 14.97 14.69 27.58
C PRO A 98 15.34 14.70 26.09
N VAL A 99 14.56 15.44 25.30
CA VAL A 99 14.77 15.66 23.88
C VAL A 99 14.87 17.15 23.60
N THR A 100 15.87 17.53 22.81
CA THR A 100 16.01 18.89 22.26
C THR A 100 15.79 18.86 20.75
N VAL A 101 14.95 19.75 20.22
CA VAL A 101 14.62 19.79 18.79
C VAL A 101 14.77 21.19 18.20
N ASP A 102 15.35 21.28 17.02
CA ASP A 102 15.32 22.47 16.17
C ASP A 102 14.42 22.19 14.96
N LEU A 103 13.21 22.74 14.98
CA LEU A 103 12.22 22.55 13.93
C LEU A 103 12.56 23.28 12.62
N SER A 104 13.49 24.23 12.65
CA SER A 104 13.94 24.93 11.44
C SER A 104 14.89 24.05 10.60
N THR A 105 15.67 23.21 11.26
CA THR A 105 16.63 22.30 10.64
C THR A 105 16.20 20.83 10.73
N MET A 106 15.08 20.55 11.38
CA MET A 106 14.57 19.20 11.67
C MET A 106 15.59 18.32 12.41
N LYS A 107 16.41 18.95 13.27
CA LYS A 107 17.44 18.27 14.05
C LYS A 107 16.90 17.95 15.44
N LEU A 108 17.01 16.70 15.83
CA LEU A 108 16.64 16.22 17.16
C LEU A 108 17.89 15.65 17.86
N ILE A 109 18.05 15.97 19.15
CA ILE A 109 19.09 15.46 20.01
C ILE A 109 18.43 14.90 21.27
N GLY A 110 18.76 13.68 21.64
CA GLY A 110 18.18 13.00 22.79
C GLY A 110 19.10 11.88 23.29
N SER A 111 18.52 10.77 23.67
CA SER A 111 19.24 9.54 23.98
C SER A 111 20.02 9.01 22.78
N GLU A 112 20.88 8.04 23.00
CA GLU A 112 21.57 7.34 21.92
C GLU A 112 20.57 6.71 20.93
N LEU A 113 19.47 6.13 21.42
CA LEU A 113 18.40 5.61 20.60
C LEU A 113 17.77 6.71 19.72
N ASN A 114 17.39 7.83 20.30
CA ASN A 114 16.78 8.95 19.57
C ASN A 114 17.75 9.67 18.62
N ASN A 115 19.04 9.71 18.95
CA ASN A 115 20.05 10.21 18.03
C ASN A 115 20.22 9.28 16.82
N ARG A 116 20.10 7.94 17.00
CA ARG A 116 20.05 6.98 15.86
C ARG A 116 18.80 7.18 15.02
N VAL A 117 17.61 7.32 15.63
CA VAL A 117 16.37 7.64 14.90
C VAL A 117 16.56 8.87 14.03
N ASN A 118 17.04 9.99 14.61
CA ASN A 118 17.24 11.24 13.87
C ASN A 118 18.31 11.13 12.77
N SER A 119 19.37 10.35 12.98
CA SER A 119 20.39 10.12 11.96
C SER A 119 19.83 9.38 10.73
N ILE A 120 19.00 8.36 10.95
CA ILE A 120 18.35 7.59 9.87
C ILE A 120 17.33 8.47 9.15
N ASP A 121 16.48 9.16 9.89
CA ASP A 121 15.43 10.05 9.37
C ASP A 121 16.01 11.10 8.43
N ARG A 122 17.07 11.77 8.83
CA ARG A 122 17.77 12.78 8.00
C ARG A 122 18.40 12.20 6.73
N GLN A 123 18.90 10.96 6.76
CA GLN A 123 19.39 10.30 5.55
C GLN A 123 18.23 10.06 4.57
N ILE A 124 17.09 9.60 5.07
CA ILE A 124 15.88 9.34 4.27
C ILE A 124 15.30 10.65 3.72
N ASP A 125 15.21 11.70 4.55
CA ASP A 125 14.76 13.03 4.13
C ASP A 125 15.65 13.64 3.04
N GLY A 126 16.97 13.46 3.16
CA GLY A 126 17.91 13.87 2.13
C GLY A 126 17.63 13.20 0.79
N LEU A 127 17.34 11.90 0.80
CA LEU A 127 17.00 11.13 -0.40
C LEU A 127 15.64 11.55 -0.99
N TYR A 128 14.64 11.82 -0.15
CA TYR A 128 13.37 12.41 -0.62
C TYR A 128 13.56 13.79 -1.22
N GLY A 129 14.43 14.64 -0.63
CA GLY A 129 14.80 15.93 -1.17
C GLY A 129 15.44 15.83 -2.56
N GLU A 130 16.33 14.87 -2.77
CA GLU A 130 16.89 14.57 -4.10
C GLU A 130 15.80 14.10 -5.08
N MET A 131 14.93 13.20 -4.69
CA MET A 131 13.85 12.67 -5.53
C MET A 131 12.85 13.76 -5.93
N ASN A 132 12.48 14.66 -5.01
CA ASN A 132 11.55 15.76 -5.27
C ASN A 132 12.01 16.69 -6.39
N LYS A 133 13.32 16.89 -6.57
CA LYS A 133 13.85 17.68 -7.70
C LYS A 133 13.46 17.08 -9.04
N TYR A 134 13.55 15.77 -9.18
CA TYR A 134 13.19 15.07 -10.41
C TYR A 134 11.68 14.99 -10.62
N MET A 135 10.91 14.83 -9.53
CA MET A 135 9.45 14.90 -9.60
C MET A 135 8.96 16.28 -10.02
N GLN A 136 9.60 17.34 -9.53
CA GLN A 136 9.31 18.71 -9.96
C GLN A 136 9.67 18.92 -11.45
N GLN A 137 10.82 18.42 -11.91
CA GLN A 137 11.21 18.47 -13.33
C GLN A 137 10.15 17.80 -14.23
N TYR A 138 9.62 16.65 -13.80
CA TYR A 138 8.53 15.98 -14.54
C TYR A 138 7.24 16.80 -14.53
N ALA A 139 6.87 17.36 -13.37
CA ALA A 139 5.69 18.20 -13.25
C ALA A 139 5.75 19.46 -14.14
N GLU A 140 6.90 20.13 -14.19
CA GLU A 140 7.16 21.30 -15.06
C GLU A 140 7.07 20.90 -16.54
N ALA A 141 7.65 19.77 -16.93
CA ALA A 141 7.55 19.24 -18.29
C ALA A 141 6.09 18.93 -18.68
N SER A 142 5.30 18.35 -17.77
CA SER A 142 3.88 18.07 -17.99
C SER A 142 3.05 19.34 -18.21
N MET A 143 3.43 20.47 -17.60
CA MET A 143 2.77 21.77 -17.75
C MET A 143 3.24 22.53 -19.00
N SER A 144 4.37 22.15 -19.59
CA SER A 144 4.97 22.85 -20.74
C SER A 144 4.39 22.46 -22.10
N GLY A 145 3.34 21.61 -22.13
CA GLY A 145 2.67 21.20 -23.35
C GLY A 145 3.40 20.12 -24.17
N LYS A 146 4.33 19.38 -23.54
CA LYS A 146 4.99 18.22 -24.15
C LYS A 146 3.98 17.12 -24.54
N SER A 147 4.27 16.41 -25.62
CA SER A 147 3.48 15.24 -26.04
C SER A 147 3.55 14.10 -25.04
N GLN A 148 2.58 13.17 -25.08
CA GLN A 148 2.55 11.98 -24.23
C GLN A 148 3.81 11.12 -24.42
N ASP A 149 4.33 11.01 -25.64
CA ASP A 149 5.53 10.22 -25.93
C ASP A 149 6.79 10.88 -25.32
N GLU A 150 6.90 12.21 -25.39
CA GLU A 150 8.00 12.93 -24.73
C GLU A 150 7.95 12.81 -23.21
N LEU A 151 6.74 12.87 -22.60
CA LEU A 151 6.56 12.70 -21.17
C LEU A 151 6.88 11.26 -20.73
N LYS A 152 6.49 10.27 -21.54
CA LYS A 152 6.83 8.87 -21.28
C LYS A 152 8.35 8.65 -21.33
N ALA A 153 9.01 9.14 -22.37
CA ALA A 153 10.47 9.04 -22.50
C ALA A 153 11.20 9.75 -21.34
N LEU A 154 10.70 10.93 -20.92
CA LEU A 154 11.24 11.63 -19.75
C LEU A 154 11.04 10.81 -18.46
N ALA A 155 9.85 10.27 -18.22
CA ALA A 155 9.56 9.44 -17.04
C ALA A 155 10.48 8.21 -16.98
N GLU A 156 10.66 7.50 -18.10
CA GLU A 156 11.57 6.34 -18.20
C GLU A 156 13.03 6.74 -17.92
N ASN A 157 13.47 7.87 -18.47
CA ASN A 157 14.82 8.38 -18.22
C ASN A 157 15.02 8.75 -16.73
N LEU A 158 14.10 9.52 -16.14
CA LEU A 158 14.14 9.91 -14.73
C LEU A 158 14.08 8.70 -13.81
N GLN A 159 13.23 7.72 -14.11
CA GLN A 159 13.12 6.49 -13.34
C GLN A 159 14.43 5.68 -13.38
N LYS A 160 15.01 5.49 -14.58
CA LYS A 160 16.21 4.67 -14.76
C LYS A 160 17.46 5.31 -14.18
N ASN A 161 17.65 6.60 -14.42
CA ASN A 161 18.94 7.24 -14.17
C ASN A 161 19.01 8.01 -12.83
N HIS A 162 17.86 8.31 -12.20
CA HIS A 162 17.79 9.12 -10.99
C HIS A 162 16.94 8.50 -9.89
N ILE A 163 15.64 8.30 -10.10
CA ILE A 163 14.70 7.83 -9.07
C ILE A 163 15.04 6.40 -8.64
N GLY A 164 15.34 5.51 -9.58
CA GLY A 164 15.72 4.13 -9.29
C GLY A 164 16.96 4.03 -8.39
N PRO A 165 18.08 4.68 -8.72
CA PRO A 165 19.26 4.76 -7.85
C PRO A 165 18.98 5.37 -6.46
N ILE A 166 18.14 6.42 -6.35
CA ILE A 166 17.74 7.00 -5.06
C ILE A 166 16.95 5.99 -4.24
N ASN A 167 15.98 5.30 -4.84
CA ASN A 167 15.22 4.25 -4.18
C ASN A 167 16.11 3.09 -3.69
N ALA A 168 17.12 2.71 -4.45
CA ALA A 168 18.08 1.67 -4.03
C ALA A 168 18.92 2.13 -2.82
N LYS A 169 19.32 3.41 -2.77
CA LYS A 169 19.99 3.97 -1.59
C LYS A 169 19.06 3.98 -0.38
N MET A 170 17.81 4.40 -0.55
CA MET A 170 16.81 4.39 0.52
C MET A 170 16.58 2.98 1.07
N GLU A 171 16.45 2.00 0.19
CA GLU A 171 16.34 0.60 0.55
C GLU A 171 17.53 0.14 1.39
N THR A 172 18.74 0.49 1.00
CA THR A 172 19.97 0.16 1.75
C THR A 172 19.96 0.78 3.15
N VAL A 173 19.57 2.06 3.28
CA VAL A 173 19.48 2.74 4.58
C VAL A 173 18.46 2.06 5.48
N VAL A 174 17.27 1.75 4.96
CA VAL A 174 16.21 1.13 5.75
C VAL A 174 16.55 -0.31 6.15
N ARG A 175 17.12 -1.11 5.25
CA ARG A 175 17.55 -2.49 5.56
C ARG A 175 18.57 -2.48 6.69
N LYS A 176 19.58 -1.62 6.62
CA LYS A 176 20.58 -1.45 7.67
C LYS A 176 19.95 -1.01 8.99
N ALA A 177 19.03 -0.04 8.95
CA ALA A 177 18.32 0.42 10.15
C ALA A 177 17.53 -0.70 10.82
N VAL A 178 16.85 -1.56 10.05
CA VAL A 178 16.11 -2.72 10.56
C VAL A 178 17.07 -3.78 11.15
N GLU A 179 18.14 -4.10 10.43
CA GLU A 179 19.07 -5.16 10.83
C GLU A 179 19.84 -4.83 12.12
N GLU A 180 20.33 -3.58 12.25
CA GLU A 180 21.13 -3.13 13.38
C GLU A 180 20.30 -2.77 14.63
N ASN A 181 18.95 -2.79 14.54
CA ASN A 181 18.07 -2.32 15.62
C ASN A 181 16.92 -3.28 15.95
N ARG A 182 17.15 -4.58 15.84
CA ARG A 182 16.11 -5.60 16.10
C ARG A 182 15.67 -5.69 17.56
N ASP A 183 16.41 -5.09 18.49
CA ASP A 183 16.17 -5.04 19.92
C ASP A 183 15.38 -3.81 20.39
N ASN A 184 15.00 -2.91 19.47
CA ASN A 184 14.31 -1.66 19.78
C ASN A 184 13.24 -1.31 18.72
N LEU A 185 12.63 -0.10 18.79
CA LEU A 185 11.50 0.28 17.94
C LEU A 185 11.88 0.95 16.61
N ILE A 186 13.15 1.11 16.29
CA ILE A 186 13.59 1.71 15.01
C ILE A 186 12.99 0.98 13.79
N PRO A 187 12.91 -0.38 13.77
CA PRO A 187 12.26 -1.08 12.66
C PRO A 187 10.77 -0.73 12.48
N ALA A 188 10.06 -0.42 13.55
CA ALA A 188 8.67 0.05 13.44
C ALA A 188 8.57 1.44 12.80
N ILE A 189 9.57 2.30 13.00
CA ILE A 189 9.56 3.65 12.40
C ILE A 189 9.79 3.59 10.90
N PHE A 190 10.78 2.81 10.44
CA PHE A 190 11.28 2.89 9.07
C PHE A 190 10.96 1.66 8.21
N GLY A 191 10.67 0.49 8.80
CA GLY A 191 10.52 -0.77 8.06
C GLY A 191 9.47 -0.74 6.94
N ASP A 192 8.35 -0.08 7.15
CA ASP A 192 7.29 0.01 6.14
C ASP A 192 7.64 0.92 4.94
N ASN A 193 8.70 1.72 5.01
CA ASN A 193 9.12 2.59 3.89
C ASN A 193 9.47 1.77 2.64
N ILE A 194 9.94 0.54 2.82
CA ILE A 194 10.31 -0.38 1.74
C ILE A 194 9.50 -1.69 1.77
N ALA A 195 8.27 -1.65 2.29
CA ALA A 195 7.43 -2.84 2.44
C ALA A 195 7.27 -3.66 1.15
N ASP A 196 7.27 -2.99 -0.02
CA ASP A 196 7.17 -3.59 -1.35
C ASP A 196 8.50 -4.21 -1.87
N LYS A 197 9.61 -3.97 -1.20
CA LYS A 197 10.95 -4.44 -1.58
C LYS A 197 11.41 -5.68 -0.81
N TYR A 198 10.79 -5.98 0.32
CA TYR A 198 11.14 -7.18 1.07
C TYR A 198 10.75 -8.46 0.32
N THR A 199 11.59 -9.47 0.40
CA THR A 199 11.21 -10.84 0.07
C THR A 199 10.24 -11.40 1.11
N THR A 200 9.63 -12.55 0.81
CA THR A 200 8.72 -13.22 1.76
C THR A 200 9.43 -13.57 3.08
N ASP A 201 10.65 -14.10 2.99
CA ASP A 201 11.42 -14.48 4.18
C ASP A 201 11.84 -13.26 5.00
N GLU A 202 12.20 -12.16 4.35
CA GLU A 202 12.48 -10.91 5.04
C GLU A 202 11.24 -10.32 5.72
N LEU A 203 10.05 -10.43 5.12
CA LEU A 203 8.80 -10.04 5.77
C LEU A 203 8.48 -10.92 6.98
N ARG A 204 8.67 -12.24 6.86
CA ARG A 204 8.50 -13.18 7.99
C ARG A 204 9.46 -12.87 9.12
N GLU A 205 10.71 -12.52 8.81
CA GLU A 205 11.69 -12.14 9.82
C GLU A 205 11.40 -10.76 10.43
N LEU A 206 11.04 -9.73 9.63
CA LEU A 206 10.63 -8.41 10.13
C LEU A 206 9.44 -8.50 11.08
N LEU A 207 8.48 -9.37 10.78
CA LEU A 207 7.23 -9.52 11.53
C LEU A 207 7.26 -10.69 12.53
N ASN A 208 8.44 -11.25 12.80
CA ASN A 208 8.59 -12.36 13.73
C ASN A 208 8.22 -11.91 15.14
N PRO A 209 7.26 -12.61 15.81
CA PRO A 209 6.78 -12.24 17.17
C PRO A 209 7.87 -12.20 18.27
N LYS A 210 9.05 -12.73 18.00
CA LYS A 210 10.20 -12.60 18.94
C LYS A 210 10.66 -11.15 19.12
N TYR A 211 10.35 -10.26 18.17
CA TYR A 211 10.70 -8.85 18.24
C TYR A 211 9.54 -8.01 18.77
N ALA A 212 9.80 -7.14 19.74
CA ALA A 212 8.80 -6.29 20.36
C ALA A 212 8.09 -5.35 19.37
N TYR A 213 8.78 -4.93 18.32
CA TYR A 213 8.24 -4.05 17.28
C TYR A 213 7.34 -4.76 16.25
N ALA A 214 7.37 -6.10 16.16
CA ALA A 214 6.73 -6.83 15.05
C ALA A 214 5.21 -6.62 14.96
N SER A 215 4.53 -6.45 16.11
CA SER A 215 3.10 -6.15 16.17
C SER A 215 2.76 -4.65 16.05
N HIS A 216 3.78 -3.78 15.96
CA HIS A 216 3.57 -2.33 15.99
C HIS A 216 2.69 -1.86 14.82
N PRO A 217 1.70 -0.97 15.04
CA PRO A 217 0.76 -0.51 13.98
C PRO A 217 1.44 0.07 12.74
N ARG A 218 2.60 0.70 12.89
CA ARG A 218 3.36 1.28 11.77
C ARG A 218 3.84 0.26 10.73
N LEU A 219 3.90 -1.03 11.06
CA LEU A 219 4.23 -2.11 10.12
C LEU A 219 2.98 -2.71 9.43
N ALA A 220 1.91 -1.93 9.31
CA ALA A 220 0.65 -2.41 8.72
C ALA A 220 0.79 -2.80 7.24
N ARG A 221 1.60 -2.08 6.44
CA ARG A 221 1.82 -2.41 5.03
C ARG A 221 2.58 -3.72 4.87
N SER A 222 3.64 -3.90 5.65
CA SER A 222 4.42 -5.15 5.65
C SER A 222 3.54 -6.34 6.05
N ARG A 223 2.71 -6.20 7.10
CA ARG A 223 1.74 -7.25 7.49
C ARG A 223 0.72 -7.54 6.41
N ALA A 224 0.12 -6.51 5.81
CA ALA A 224 -0.86 -6.69 4.74
C ALA A 224 -0.24 -7.40 3.53
N ARG A 225 1.01 -7.05 3.18
CA ARG A 225 1.75 -7.70 2.10
C ARG A 225 2.05 -9.16 2.41
N LEU A 226 2.56 -9.47 3.60
CA LEU A 226 2.83 -10.86 3.99
C LEU A 226 1.55 -11.69 3.96
N ALA A 227 0.46 -11.18 4.55
CA ALA A 227 -0.83 -11.86 4.54
C ALA A 227 -1.35 -12.14 3.10
N GLU A 228 -1.13 -11.19 2.18
CA GLU A 228 -1.52 -11.39 0.77
C GLU A 228 -0.64 -12.47 0.08
N ILE A 229 0.67 -12.48 0.36
CA ILE A 229 1.57 -13.52 -0.15
C ILE A 229 1.15 -14.90 0.38
N GLU A 230 0.94 -15.02 1.69
CA GLU A 230 0.53 -16.28 2.33
C GLU A 230 -0.83 -16.76 1.84
N ARG A 231 -1.77 -15.83 1.60
CA ARG A 231 -3.05 -16.15 0.96
C ARG A 231 -2.85 -16.74 -0.43
N LYS A 232 -1.99 -16.16 -1.24
CA LYS A 232 -1.67 -16.66 -2.58
C LYS A 232 -0.98 -18.02 -2.54
N GLU A 233 -0.02 -18.19 -1.63
CA GLU A 233 0.66 -19.48 -1.41
C GLU A 233 -0.35 -20.57 -1.01
N ALA A 234 -1.30 -20.27 -0.13
CA ALA A 234 -2.33 -21.22 0.31
C ALA A 234 -3.34 -21.61 -0.80
N ILE A 235 -3.61 -20.70 -1.74
CA ILE A 235 -4.50 -20.94 -2.88
C ILE A 235 -3.80 -21.77 -3.98
N MET A 236 -2.51 -21.55 -4.20
CA MET A 236 -1.77 -22.29 -5.23
C MET A 236 -1.78 -23.80 -4.97
N GLY A 237 -2.13 -24.56 -6.01
CA GLY A 237 -2.26 -26.03 -5.94
C GLY A 237 -3.53 -26.55 -5.27
N SER A 238 -4.35 -25.65 -4.66
CA SER A 238 -5.64 -26.07 -4.11
C SER A 238 -6.70 -26.28 -5.20
N GLN A 239 -7.76 -27.00 -4.87
CA GLN A 239 -8.93 -27.14 -5.76
C GLN A 239 -9.67 -25.81 -5.83
N PHE A 240 -10.23 -25.48 -7.02
CA PHE A 240 -11.15 -24.35 -7.12
C PHE A 240 -12.34 -24.54 -6.19
N LYS A 241 -12.91 -23.46 -5.72
CA LYS A 241 -14.12 -23.47 -4.89
C LYS A 241 -15.32 -23.17 -5.77
N ASP A 242 -16.35 -24.03 -5.70
CA ASP A 242 -17.55 -23.82 -6.50
C ASP A 242 -18.34 -22.61 -6.02
N VAL A 243 -18.81 -21.80 -6.95
CA VAL A 243 -19.75 -20.70 -6.71
C VAL A 243 -20.86 -20.78 -7.75
N GLU A 244 -22.06 -20.40 -7.34
CA GLU A 244 -23.22 -20.36 -8.21
C GLU A 244 -23.68 -18.92 -8.41
N MET A 245 -23.74 -18.48 -9.66
CA MET A 245 -24.09 -17.11 -10.04
C MET A 245 -24.95 -17.11 -11.31
N LYS A 246 -25.67 -16.00 -11.55
CA LYS A 246 -26.57 -15.87 -12.70
C LYS A 246 -25.75 -15.58 -13.97
N GLY A 247 -26.01 -16.31 -15.03
CA GLY A 247 -25.48 -16.07 -16.37
C GLY A 247 -26.25 -14.98 -17.14
N THR A 248 -25.69 -14.57 -18.28
CA THR A 248 -26.34 -13.60 -19.19
C THR A 248 -27.65 -14.12 -19.79
N ASP A 249 -27.84 -15.43 -19.81
CA ASP A 249 -29.08 -16.13 -20.21
C ASP A 249 -30.17 -16.10 -19.14
N GLY A 250 -29.86 -15.53 -17.97
CA GLY A 250 -30.79 -15.45 -16.83
C GLY A 250 -30.89 -16.69 -15.96
N LYS A 251 -30.14 -17.76 -16.25
CA LYS A 251 -30.12 -18.99 -15.46
C LYS A 251 -28.95 -18.95 -14.44
N MET A 252 -29.08 -19.79 -13.42
CA MET A 252 -28.00 -20.03 -12.46
C MET A 252 -26.97 -21.01 -13.03
N HIS A 253 -25.71 -20.72 -12.91
CA HIS A 253 -24.59 -21.52 -13.36
C HIS A 253 -23.56 -21.69 -12.25
N LYS A 254 -22.93 -22.85 -12.20
CA LYS A 254 -21.83 -23.15 -11.26
C LYS A 254 -20.49 -23.15 -11.97
N LEU A 255 -19.43 -22.72 -11.27
CA LEU A 255 -18.06 -22.81 -11.79
C LEU A 255 -17.68 -24.26 -12.14
N SER A 256 -18.24 -25.25 -11.42
CA SER A 256 -18.04 -26.66 -11.71
C SER A 256 -18.63 -27.12 -13.07
N GLU A 257 -19.43 -26.31 -13.75
CA GLU A 257 -19.84 -26.56 -15.13
C GLU A 257 -18.68 -26.36 -16.12
N TYR A 258 -17.70 -25.53 -15.76
CA TYR A 258 -16.57 -25.14 -16.62
C TYR A 258 -15.24 -25.70 -16.12
N CYS A 259 -14.96 -25.62 -14.83
CA CYS A 259 -13.71 -26.04 -14.21
C CYS A 259 -13.68 -27.54 -13.89
N GLY A 260 -12.50 -28.18 -14.00
CA GLY A 260 -12.33 -29.62 -13.72
C GLY A 260 -12.95 -30.54 -14.77
N LYS A 261 -13.14 -30.07 -16.01
CA LYS A 261 -13.75 -30.82 -17.12
C LYS A 261 -12.77 -31.20 -18.24
N GLY A 262 -11.48 -31.22 -17.93
CA GLY A 262 -10.45 -31.59 -18.90
C GLY A 262 -9.81 -30.40 -19.63
N ASN A 263 -10.26 -29.17 -19.38
CA ASN A 263 -9.75 -27.94 -19.97
C ASN A 263 -9.02 -27.09 -18.92
N TYR A 264 -8.08 -26.25 -19.37
CA TYR A 264 -7.60 -25.14 -18.58
C TYR A 264 -8.63 -24.00 -18.59
N VAL A 265 -8.96 -23.44 -17.42
CA VAL A 265 -9.97 -22.39 -17.28
C VAL A 265 -9.37 -21.18 -16.57
N LEU A 266 -9.45 -20.01 -17.20
CA LEU A 266 -9.17 -18.75 -16.52
C LEU A 266 -10.44 -18.23 -15.87
N ILE A 267 -10.50 -18.20 -14.54
CA ILE A 267 -11.52 -17.49 -13.78
C ILE A 267 -11.08 -16.04 -13.71
N ASP A 268 -11.78 -15.14 -14.40
CA ASP A 268 -11.45 -13.71 -14.48
C ASP A 268 -12.43 -12.88 -13.64
N PHE A 269 -11.90 -12.20 -12.61
CA PHE A 269 -12.67 -11.32 -11.73
C PHE A 269 -12.58 -9.88 -12.26
N TRP A 270 -13.71 -9.34 -12.69
CA TRP A 270 -13.77 -8.06 -13.38
C TRP A 270 -15.01 -7.24 -13.03
N ALA A 271 -15.14 -6.04 -13.57
CA ALA A 271 -16.38 -5.26 -13.59
C ALA A 271 -16.38 -4.25 -14.75
N SER A 272 -17.57 -3.85 -15.20
CA SER A 272 -17.73 -2.89 -16.30
C SER A 272 -17.14 -1.51 -15.99
N TRP A 273 -17.13 -1.11 -14.72
CA TRP A 273 -16.57 0.14 -14.21
C TRP A 273 -15.05 0.06 -13.91
N CYS A 274 -14.44 -1.11 -13.98
CA CYS A 274 -13.02 -1.30 -13.69
C CYS A 274 -12.15 -0.89 -14.89
N GLY A 275 -11.57 0.30 -14.85
CA GLY A 275 -10.69 0.80 -15.91
C GLY A 275 -9.52 -0.12 -16.25
N PRO A 276 -8.73 -0.59 -15.26
CA PRO A 276 -7.63 -1.54 -15.51
C PRO A 276 -8.10 -2.88 -16.11
N CYS A 277 -9.28 -3.39 -15.70
CA CYS A 277 -9.85 -4.61 -16.29
C CYS A 277 -10.15 -4.42 -17.77
N ARG A 278 -10.74 -3.28 -18.13
CA ARG A 278 -11.04 -2.93 -19.52
C ARG A 278 -9.77 -2.79 -20.38
N ALA A 279 -8.70 -2.24 -19.79
CA ALA A 279 -7.40 -2.11 -20.45
C ALA A 279 -6.71 -3.47 -20.70
N GLU A 280 -6.91 -4.47 -19.82
CA GLU A 280 -6.37 -5.83 -19.96
C GLU A 280 -7.16 -6.68 -20.96
N MET A 281 -8.43 -6.38 -21.20
CA MET A 281 -9.34 -7.21 -21.99
C MET A 281 -8.86 -7.53 -23.42
N PRO A 282 -8.21 -6.62 -24.18
CA PRO A 282 -7.66 -6.95 -25.49
C PRO A 282 -6.63 -8.09 -25.43
N ASN A 283 -5.78 -8.11 -24.40
CA ASN A 283 -4.81 -9.17 -24.17
C ASN A 283 -5.48 -10.50 -23.83
N VAL A 284 -6.47 -10.49 -22.93
CA VAL A 284 -7.24 -11.67 -22.54
C VAL A 284 -7.94 -12.28 -23.77
N LYS A 285 -8.55 -11.42 -24.58
CA LYS A 285 -9.26 -11.84 -25.81
C LYS A 285 -8.31 -12.45 -26.84
N ALA A 286 -7.17 -11.85 -27.10
CA ALA A 286 -6.17 -12.39 -28.03
C ALA A 286 -5.69 -13.80 -27.61
N ASN A 287 -5.50 -14.01 -26.31
CA ASN A 287 -5.15 -15.31 -25.77
C ASN A 287 -6.31 -16.31 -25.85
N TYR A 288 -7.55 -15.88 -25.63
CA TYR A 288 -8.73 -16.72 -25.83
C TYR A 288 -8.84 -17.18 -27.27
N GLU A 289 -8.79 -16.27 -28.23
CA GLU A 289 -8.89 -16.57 -29.67
C GLU A 289 -7.79 -17.56 -30.11
N LYS A 290 -6.58 -17.45 -29.56
CA LYS A 290 -5.46 -18.33 -29.89
C LYS A 290 -5.59 -19.74 -29.30
N TYR A 291 -6.08 -19.88 -28.07
CA TYR A 291 -6.00 -21.14 -27.33
C TYR A 291 -7.34 -21.84 -27.06
N HIS A 292 -8.50 -21.17 -27.29
CA HIS A 292 -9.82 -21.73 -26.98
C HIS A 292 -10.05 -23.08 -27.72
N THR A 293 -9.75 -23.16 -29.00
CA THR A 293 -9.91 -24.40 -29.77
C THR A 293 -8.94 -25.51 -29.35
N LYS A 294 -8.02 -25.24 -28.45
CA LYS A 294 -7.03 -26.18 -27.89
C LYS A 294 -7.35 -26.63 -26.47
N GLY A 295 -8.51 -26.23 -25.95
CA GLY A 295 -8.95 -26.59 -24.59
C GLY A 295 -8.64 -25.52 -23.53
N PHE A 296 -8.58 -24.24 -23.91
CA PHE A 296 -8.54 -23.12 -22.98
C PHE A 296 -9.93 -22.48 -22.93
N GLU A 297 -10.45 -22.26 -21.73
CA GLU A 297 -11.72 -21.58 -21.52
C GLU A 297 -11.52 -20.39 -20.56
N ILE A 298 -12.46 -19.45 -20.59
CA ILE A 298 -12.53 -18.33 -19.64
C ILE A 298 -13.94 -18.28 -19.04
N VAL A 299 -14.03 -17.98 -17.75
CA VAL A 299 -15.28 -17.64 -17.09
C VAL A 299 -15.10 -16.30 -16.37
N GLY A 300 -15.83 -15.27 -16.82
CA GLY A 300 -15.83 -13.96 -16.21
C GLY A 300 -16.78 -13.94 -15.01
N LEU A 301 -16.26 -13.56 -13.82
CA LEU A 301 -17.06 -13.33 -12.63
C LEU A 301 -17.12 -11.83 -12.35
N SER A 302 -18.29 -11.22 -12.59
CA SER A 302 -18.46 -9.77 -12.52
C SER A 302 -18.82 -9.27 -11.14
N PHE A 303 -18.17 -8.19 -10.73
CA PHE A 303 -18.46 -7.40 -9.52
C PHE A 303 -19.29 -6.14 -9.84
N ASP A 304 -20.11 -6.21 -10.87
CA ASP A 304 -21.12 -5.19 -11.14
C ASP A 304 -22.28 -5.29 -10.14
N ASN A 305 -22.98 -4.19 -9.92
CA ASN A 305 -24.20 -4.12 -9.11
C ASN A 305 -25.44 -3.72 -9.93
N LYS A 306 -25.29 -3.60 -11.26
CA LYS A 306 -26.37 -3.28 -12.21
C LYS A 306 -26.27 -4.19 -13.42
N GLU A 307 -27.35 -4.90 -13.72
CA GLU A 307 -27.42 -5.88 -14.81
C GLU A 307 -27.16 -5.24 -16.18
N ASP A 308 -27.75 -4.08 -16.44
CA ASP A 308 -27.57 -3.37 -17.72
C ASP A 308 -26.12 -2.94 -17.94
N ALA A 309 -25.44 -2.45 -16.90
CA ALA A 309 -24.04 -2.06 -16.97
C ALA A 309 -23.13 -3.27 -17.23
N TRP A 310 -23.40 -4.38 -16.55
CA TRP A 310 -22.69 -5.64 -16.74
C TRP A 310 -22.86 -6.16 -18.17
N LYS A 311 -24.11 -6.31 -18.66
CA LYS A 311 -24.39 -6.77 -20.04
C LYS A 311 -23.81 -5.84 -21.10
N LYS A 312 -23.91 -4.52 -20.87
CA LYS A 312 -23.29 -3.54 -21.74
C LYS A 312 -21.75 -3.66 -21.75
N GLY A 313 -21.14 -3.86 -20.59
CA GLY A 313 -19.68 -4.08 -20.46
C GLY A 313 -19.21 -5.29 -21.26
N ILE A 314 -19.92 -6.42 -21.18
CA ILE A 314 -19.63 -7.62 -21.97
C ILE A 314 -19.67 -7.32 -23.47
N ALA A 315 -20.74 -6.64 -23.93
CA ALA A 315 -20.92 -6.30 -25.34
C ALA A 315 -19.84 -5.31 -25.82
N ASP A 316 -19.58 -4.25 -25.07
CA ASP A 316 -18.56 -3.21 -25.41
C ASP A 316 -17.14 -3.81 -25.51
N LEU A 317 -16.83 -4.80 -24.68
CA LEU A 317 -15.53 -5.47 -24.65
C LEU A 317 -15.46 -6.68 -25.60
N GLY A 318 -16.60 -7.10 -26.15
CA GLY A 318 -16.69 -8.24 -27.07
C GLY A 318 -16.22 -9.54 -26.43
N MET A 319 -16.66 -9.84 -25.21
CA MET A 319 -16.29 -11.03 -24.44
C MET A 319 -17.11 -12.23 -24.91
N PRO A 320 -16.51 -13.23 -25.59
CA PRO A 320 -17.26 -14.34 -26.17
C PRO A 320 -17.50 -15.52 -25.20
N TRP A 321 -16.87 -15.50 -24.04
CA TRP A 321 -16.90 -16.55 -23.02
C TRP A 321 -18.04 -16.36 -22.01
N PRO A 322 -18.37 -17.39 -21.22
CA PRO A 322 -19.36 -17.29 -20.15
C PRO A 322 -19.04 -16.19 -19.15
N ASN A 323 -20.05 -15.41 -18.81
CA ASN A 323 -19.96 -14.35 -17.82
C ASN A 323 -21.08 -14.52 -16.79
N LEU A 324 -20.71 -14.55 -15.51
CA LEU A 324 -21.60 -14.74 -14.38
C LEU A 324 -21.54 -13.53 -13.44
N SER A 325 -22.70 -13.21 -12.83
CA SER A 325 -22.80 -12.15 -11.81
C SER A 325 -23.93 -12.42 -10.84
N ASP A 326 -23.72 -12.12 -9.56
CA ASP A 326 -24.78 -12.05 -8.54
C ASP A 326 -25.25 -10.61 -8.29
N LEU A 327 -24.67 -9.65 -9.00
CA LEU A 327 -24.95 -8.20 -8.92
C LEU A 327 -24.78 -7.62 -7.50
N GLN A 328 -23.91 -8.22 -6.68
CA GLN A 328 -23.63 -7.77 -5.31
C GLN A 328 -22.36 -6.92 -5.17
N GLY A 329 -21.70 -6.58 -6.28
CA GLY A 329 -20.45 -5.81 -6.26
C GLY A 329 -19.39 -6.50 -5.39
N TRP A 330 -18.76 -5.78 -4.49
CA TRP A 330 -17.76 -6.33 -3.55
C TRP A 330 -18.33 -7.30 -2.50
N LYS A 331 -19.65 -7.41 -2.38
CA LYS A 331 -20.32 -8.42 -1.54
C LYS A 331 -20.62 -9.72 -2.29
N SER A 332 -20.18 -9.84 -3.54
CA SER A 332 -20.34 -11.02 -4.37
C SER A 332 -19.86 -12.28 -3.66
N VAL A 333 -20.59 -13.38 -3.85
CA VAL A 333 -20.18 -14.70 -3.37
C VAL A 333 -18.79 -15.07 -3.91
N ALA A 334 -18.47 -14.68 -5.13
CA ALA A 334 -17.17 -14.91 -5.73
C ALA A 334 -16.05 -14.12 -5.00
N ALA A 335 -16.31 -12.83 -4.67
CA ALA A 335 -15.37 -12.02 -3.91
C ALA A 335 -15.08 -12.62 -2.53
N THR A 336 -16.12 -13.07 -1.83
CA THR A 336 -16.01 -13.66 -0.50
C THR A 336 -15.31 -15.02 -0.53
N THR A 337 -15.70 -15.91 -1.46
CA THR A 337 -15.18 -17.28 -1.56
C THR A 337 -13.69 -17.32 -1.88
N TYR A 338 -13.24 -16.44 -2.76
CA TYR A 338 -11.84 -16.35 -3.22
C TYR A 338 -11.05 -15.24 -2.54
N GLU A 339 -11.67 -14.53 -1.59
CA GLU A 339 -11.06 -13.41 -0.85
C GLU A 339 -10.48 -12.32 -1.78
N ILE A 340 -11.20 -12.02 -2.87
CA ILE A 340 -10.76 -11.02 -3.85
C ILE A 340 -10.93 -9.62 -3.25
N ARG A 341 -9.82 -8.89 -3.16
CA ARG A 341 -9.76 -7.54 -2.56
C ARG A 341 -9.52 -6.43 -3.57
N ALA A 342 -9.12 -6.79 -4.78
CA ALA A 342 -8.88 -5.87 -5.88
C ALA A 342 -9.13 -6.56 -7.23
N ILE A 343 -9.56 -5.79 -8.23
CA ILE A 343 -9.70 -6.23 -9.62
C ILE A 343 -8.88 -5.30 -10.54
N PRO A 344 -8.37 -5.81 -11.66
CA PRO A 344 -8.51 -7.18 -12.17
C PRO A 344 -7.79 -8.20 -11.27
N SER A 345 -8.32 -9.40 -11.16
CA SER A 345 -7.68 -10.56 -10.54
C SER A 345 -8.06 -11.81 -11.34
N SER A 346 -7.22 -12.83 -11.34
CA SER A 346 -7.54 -14.06 -12.09
C SER A 346 -6.93 -15.30 -11.44
N LEU A 347 -7.57 -16.44 -11.68
CA LEU A 347 -7.08 -17.76 -11.30
C LEU A 347 -7.04 -18.65 -12.55
N LEU A 348 -5.91 -19.25 -12.84
CA LEU A 348 -5.83 -20.27 -13.88
C LEU A 348 -6.00 -21.66 -13.23
N VAL A 349 -7.02 -22.38 -13.65
CA VAL A 349 -7.38 -23.71 -13.16
C VAL A 349 -7.00 -24.75 -14.20
N ASP A 350 -6.36 -25.84 -13.77
CA ASP A 350 -5.96 -26.94 -14.63
C ASP A 350 -7.12 -27.87 -14.98
N PRO A 351 -6.94 -28.86 -15.90
CA PRO A 351 -7.98 -29.82 -16.28
C PRO A 351 -8.56 -30.64 -15.12
N GLN A 352 -7.86 -30.76 -13.99
CA GLN A 352 -8.28 -31.51 -12.79
C GLN A 352 -8.94 -30.59 -11.74
N GLY A 353 -9.00 -29.28 -12.01
CA GLY A 353 -9.63 -28.31 -11.10
C GLY A 353 -8.67 -27.68 -10.09
N LYS A 354 -7.35 -27.89 -10.21
CA LYS A 354 -6.37 -27.25 -9.34
C LYS A 354 -5.99 -25.88 -9.86
N ILE A 355 -5.82 -24.93 -8.96
CA ILE A 355 -5.35 -23.59 -9.28
C ILE A 355 -3.83 -23.62 -9.50
N VAL A 356 -3.38 -23.31 -10.72
CA VAL A 356 -1.97 -23.43 -11.15
C VAL A 356 -1.29 -22.09 -11.42
N ALA A 357 -2.05 -20.98 -11.45
CA ALA A 357 -1.50 -19.63 -11.52
C ALA A 357 -2.51 -18.61 -11.01
N LEU A 358 -2.01 -17.45 -10.59
CA LEU A 358 -2.78 -16.33 -10.03
C LEU A 358 -2.39 -15.04 -10.75
N ASP A 359 -3.37 -14.15 -10.96
CA ASP A 359 -3.18 -12.76 -11.41
C ASP A 359 -2.31 -12.61 -12.67
N LEU A 360 -2.45 -13.52 -13.63
CA LEU A 360 -1.74 -13.46 -14.91
C LEU A 360 -2.22 -12.26 -15.73
N ARG A 361 -1.31 -11.34 -16.08
CA ARG A 361 -1.62 -10.11 -16.83
C ARG A 361 -0.56 -9.85 -17.91
N GLY A 362 -1.00 -9.12 -18.95
CA GLY A 362 -0.13 -8.80 -20.08
C GLY A 362 0.55 -10.05 -20.61
N ASP A 363 1.83 -9.98 -20.87
CA ASP A 363 2.62 -11.10 -21.43
C ASP A 363 2.63 -12.36 -20.54
N GLN A 364 2.35 -12.24 -19.24
CA GLN A 364 2.36 -13.38 -18.32
C GLN A 364 1.29 -14.42 -18.67
N LEU A 365 0.09 -13.98 -19.07
CA LEU A 365 -0.98 -14.90 -19.51
C LEU A 365 -0.56 -15.64 -20.77
N GLY A 366 -0.10 -14.91 -21.79
CA GLY A 366 0.37 -15.51 -23.05
C GLY A 366 1.54 -16.48 -22.85
N ASN A 367 2.53 -16.09 -22.01
CA ASN A 367 3.68 -16.94 -21.70
C ASN A 367 3.26 -18.21 -20.96
N LYS A 368 2.34 -18.13 -20.02
CA LYS A 368 1.82 -19.30 -19.29
C LYS A 368 1.04 -20.25 -20.20
N LEU A 369 0.21 -19.71 -21.07
CA LEU A 369 -0.54 -20.53 -22.04
C LEU A 369 0.40 -21.14 -23.09
N LYS A 370 1.44 -20.41 -23.51
CA LYS A 370 2.48 -20.96 -24.38
C LYS A 370 3.24 -22.12 -23.71
N GLU A 371 3.57 -22.00 -22.42
CA GLU A 371 4.16 -23.10 -21.64
C GLU A 371 3.26 -24.34 -21.63
N ILE A 372 1.95 -24.16 -21.46
CA ILE A 372 0.96 -25.24 -21.38
C ILE A 372 0.73 -25.90 -22.75
N TYR A 373 0.57 -25.12 -23.80
CA TYR A 373 0.14 -25.58 -25.11
C TYR A 373 1.29 -25.75 -26.12
N GLY A 374 2.51 -25.27 -25.79
CA GLY A 374 3.72 -25.47 -26.59
C GLY A 374 3.94 -24.49 -27.76
N PHE A 375 3.10 -23.44 -27.93
CA PHE A 375 3.19 -22.50 -29.07
C PHE A 375 2.66 -21.10 -28.75
#